data_61704dcf4caa0f98200db4d447ff95d2
#
_entry.id   61704dcf4caa0f98200db4d447ff95d2
#
_cell.length_a   1.000
_cell.length_b   1.000
_cell.length_c   1.000
_cell.angle_alpha   90.00
_cell.angle_beta   90.00
_cell.angle_gamma   90.00
#
_symmetry.space_group_name_H-M   'P 1'
#
loop_
_entity.id
_entity.type
_entity.pdbx_description
1 polymer ?
#
loop_
_entity_poly.entity_id
_entity_poly.type
_entity_poly.pdbx_seq_one_letter_code
_entity_poly.pdbx_strand_id
1 'polypeptide(L)'
;MKLSVIIPVYRADATLKRCVESVLSQNCESMEVILVDDGSPDDCPRQCDDWAQRDARIKTIHKTNGGLSDARNAGLEIATGDYLTFVDADDYLAPNTYQQLMKQLCESPETDLLEYPAYIRYGASDQHRLTFRRQTFSDATKYWYATQAYEHCYACNKLYRASLFDDIRFPVGRVFEDTFTLPQLLKKARRISTTNTGLYYYLPNPKGITMNADGKDLQMLLESHLEMLHPVAGQEAAFERYYLRVMNIQMDVYEQTGKMPILPPHTLNPQYFKGIEKLKAITLNILDINKICKLNKLIHFLWRSH
;
A
#
# COMPACT_ATOMS: atom_id res chain seq x y z
N MET A 1 1.90 -25.30 -3.90
CA MET A 1 2.07 -23.92 -4.33
C MET A 1 3.22 -23.30 -3.58
N LYS A 2 4.08 -22.56 -4.29
CA LYS A 2 5.28 -21.91 -3.76
C LYS A 2 5.01 -20.41 -3.52
N LEU A 3 5.52 -19.87 -2.41
CA LEU A 3 5.47 -18.44 -2.08
C LEU A 3 6.86 -17.80 -2.29
N SER A 4 6.93 -16.71 -3.03
CA SER A 4 8.11 -15.82 -3.05
C SER A 4 7.86 -14.61 -2.16
N VAL A 5 8.74 -14.40 -1.18
CA VAL A 5 8.72 -13.25 -0.28
C VAL A 5 9.85 -12.31 -0.69
N ILE A 6 9.50 -11.11 -1.17
CA ILE A 6 10.46 -10.11 -1.62
C ILE A 6 10.65 -9.07 -0.51
N ILE A 7 11.89 -8.87 -0.08
CA ILE A 7 12.27 -7.92 0.98
C ILE A 7 13.24 -6.90 0.40
N PRO A 8 12.76 -5.70 0.04
CA PRO A 8 13.64 -4.59 -0.32
C PRO A 8 14.40 -4.11 0.91
N VAL A 9 15.70 -3.92 0.80
CA VAL A 9 16.60 -3.60 1.93
C VAL A 9 17.36 -2.32 1.60
N TYR A 10 17.19 -1.29 2.42
CA TYR A 10 17.97 -0.05 2.36
C TYR A 10 18.01 0.63 3.72
N ARG A 11 19.22 0.81 4.31
CA ARG A 11 19.42 1.43 5.63
C ARG A 11 18.57 0.80 6.74
N ALA A 12 18.55 -0.52 6.78
CA ALA A 12 17.72 -1.32 7.67
C ALA A 12 18.54 -2.25 8.59
N ASP A 13 19.82 -2.00 8.80
CA ASP A 13 20.76 -2.86 9.54
C ASP A 13 20.27 -3.22 10.96
N ALA A 14 19.59 -2.29 11.62
CA ALA A 14 19.02 -2.49 12.96
C ALA A 14 17.74 -3.37 12.97
N THR A 15 17.02 -3.50 11.86
CA THR A 15 15.69 -4.14 11.80
C THR A 15 15.66 -5.40 10.95
N LEU A 16 16.55 -5.51 9.96
CA LEU A 16 16.60 -6.60 8.97
C LEU A 16 16.59 -7.98 9.62
N LYS A 17 17.36 -8.18 10.70
CA LYS A 17 17.40 -9.46 11.42
C LYS A 17 16.01 -9.88 11.88
N ARG A 18 15.26 -9.00 12.57
CA ARG A 18 13.91 -9.30 13.07
C ARG A 18 12.95 -9.59 11.91
N CYS A 19 13.02 -8.82 10.83
CA CYS A 19 12.22 -9.02 9.64
C CYS A 19 12.44 -10.41 9.05
N VAL A 20 13.68 -10.78 8.74
CA VAL A 20 14.06 -12.08 8.15
C VAL A 20 13.69 -13.25 9.06
N GLU A 21 13.99 -13.17 10.36
CA GLU A 21 13.62 -14.21 11.34
C GLU A 21 12.10 -14.43 11.38
N SER A 22 11.31 -13.34 11.31
CA SER A 22 9.85 -13.44 11.30
C SER A 22 9.31 -14.14 10.06
N VAL A 23 9.94 -13.95 8.91
CA VAL A 23 9.58 -14.60 7.64
C VAL A 23 10.03 -16.06 7.63
N LEU A 24 11.25 -16.36 8.04
CA LEU A 24 11.78 -17.73 8.05
C LEU A 24 11.03 -18.66 9.01
N SER A 25 10.46 -18.12 10.09
CA SER A 25 9.69 -18.86 11.09
C SER A 25 8.24 -19.17 10.70
N GLN A 26 7.84 -18.87 9.47
CA GLN A 26 6.42 -18.97 9.03
C GLN A 26 5.90 -20.39 8.77
N ASN A 27 6.66 -21.46 9.00
CA ASN A 27 6.25 -22.86 8.78
C ASN A 27 5.58 -23.08 7.39
N CYS A 28 6.06 -22.37 6.37
CA CYS A 28 5.59 -22.52 5.00
C CYS A 28 6.51 -23.50 4.27
N GLU A 29 5.99 -24.67 3.88
CA GLU A 29 6.77 -25.77 3.31
C GLU A 29 7.51 -25.40 2.02
N SER A 30 6.87 -24.60 1.17
CA SER A 30 7.45 -24.17 -0.12
C SER A 30 7.49 -22.64 -0.17
N MET A 31 8.62 -22.10 0.26
CA MET A 31 8.86 -20.65 0.29
C MET A 31 10.30 -20.34 -0.14
N GLU A 32 10.45 -19.26 -0.88
CA GLU A 32 11.74 -18.59 -1.08
C GLU A 32 11.67 -17.16 -0.56
N VAL A 33 12.79 -16.63 -0.12
CA VAL A 33 12.95 -15.26 0.37
C VAL A 33 13.99 -14.57 -0.53
N ILE A 34 13.66 -13.42 -1.05
CA ILE A 34 14.53 -12.64 -1.94
C ILE A 34 14.86 -11.34 -1.22
N LEU A 35 16.08 -11.24 -0.70
CA LEU A 35 16.62 -10.02 -0.13
C LEU A 35 17.21 -9.17 -1.25
N VAL A 36 16.68 -7.95 -1.43
CA VAL A 36 17.17 -7.03 -2.45
C VAL A 36 17.83 -5.83 -1.78
N ASP A 37 19.14 -5.90 -1.62
CA ASP A 37 19.94 -4.77 -1.15
C ASP A 37 20.03 -3.70 -2.24
N ASP A 38 19.36 -2.59 -2.00
CA ASP A 38 19.29 -1.44 -2.90
C ASP A 38 20.46 -0.47 -2.68
N GLY A 39 21.68 -1.00 -2.60
CA GLY A 39 22.90 -0.23 -2.42
C GLY A 39 22.96 0.45 -1.05
N SER A 40 22.65 -0.29 0.01
CA SER A 40 22.71 0.20 1.39
C SER A 40 24.13 0.63 1.78
N PRO A 41 24.30 1.81 2.39
CA PRO A 41 25.61 2.29 2.84
C PRO A 41 25.99 1.76 4.25
N ASP A 42 25.11 1.06 4.93
CA ASP A 42 25.25 0.46 6.27
C ASP A 42 25.68 -1.03 6.18
N ASP A 43 25.45 -1.81 7.24
CA ASP A 43 25.83 -3.23 7.30
C ASP A 43 24.83 -4.18 6.59
N CYS A 44 23.78 -3.68 5.95
CA CYS A 44 22.79 -4.50 5.26
C CYS A 44 23.37 -5.44 4.20
N PRO A 45 24.30 -5.02 3.32
CA PRO A 45 24.87 -5.92 2.30
C PRO A 45 25.45 -7.19 2.93
N ARG A 46 26.29 -7.02 3.96
CA ARG A 46 26.88 -8.14 4.70
C ARG A 46 25.83 -9.02 5.37
N GLN A 47 24.83 -8.41 6.01
CA GLN A 47 23.75 -9.16 6.63
C GLN A 47 22.96 -9.99 5.62
N CYS A 48 22.68 -9.47 4.44
CA CYS A 48 21.99 -10.20 3.38
C CYS A 48 22.78 -11.44 2.95
N ASP A 49 24.12 -11.32 2.76
CA ASP A 49 25.00 -12.43 2.43
C ASP A 49 25.05 -13.47 3.55
N ASP A 50 25.18 -13.01 4.78
CA ASP A 50 25.19 -13.89 5.97
C ASP A 50 23.89 -14.70 6.06
N TRP A 51 22.74 -14.11 5.73
CA TRP A 51 21.46 -14.81 5.72
C TRP A 51 21.37 -15.84 4.60
N ALA A 52 21.81 -15.48 3.38
CA ALA A 52 21.83 -16.42 2.25
C ALA A 52 22.74 -17.64 2.47
N GLN A 53 23.84 -17.47 3.22
CA GLN A 53 24.72 -18.57 3.62
C GLN A 53 24.09 -19.48 4.69
N ARG A 54 23.23 -18.97 5.54
CA ARG A 54 22.61 -19.71 6.66
C ARG A 54 21.36 -20.48 6.28
N ASP A 55 20.59 -19.99 5.28
CA ASP A 55 19.31 -20.59 4.91
C ASP A 55 19.19 -20.67 3.37
N ALA A 56 19.12 -21.88 2.85
CA ALA A 56 19.05 -22.14 1.41
C ALA A 56 17.77 -21.61 0.73
N ARG A 57 16.78 -21.20 1.48
CA ARG A 57 15.57 -20.54 0.97
C ARG A 57 15.82 -19.08 0.55
N ILE A 58 16.94 -18.48 1.03
CA ILE A 58 17.24 -17.08 0.81
C ILE A 58 18.11 -16.92 -0.44
N LYS A 59 17.71 -15.96 -1.27
CA LYS A 59 18.49 -15.42 -2.38
C LYS A 59 18.77 -13.95 -2.13
N THR A 60 19.96 -13.48 -2.47
CA THR A 60 20.33 -12.06 -2.32
C THR A 60 20.62 -11.44 -3.69
N ILE A 61 20.16 -10.22 -3.88
CA ILE A 61 20.52 -9.34 -4.99
C ILE A 61 21.15 -8.09 -4.38
N HIS A 62 22.36 -7.72 -4.86
CA HIS A 62 22.95 -6.42 -4.61
C HIS A 62 22.86 -5.57 -5.86
N LYS A 63 22.36 -4.34 -5.74
CA LYS A 63 22.22 -3.42 -6.85
C LYS A 63 22.60 -1.99 -6.46
N THR A 64 22.87 -1.15 -7.43
CA THR A 64 22.96 0.29 -7.20
C THR A 64 21.62 0.83 -6.75
N ASN A 65 21.62 1.78 -5.80
CA ASN A 65 20.39 2.37 -5.27
C ASN A 65 19.51 2.94 -6.39
N GLY A 66 18.30 2.44 -6.49
CA GLY A 66 17.27 2.86 -7.44
C GLY A 66 15.93 3.15 -6.78
N GLY A 67 15.85 3.00 -5.45
CA GLY A 67 14.65 3.21 -4.64
C GLY A 67 13.76 1.98 -4.53
N LEU A 68 12.73 2.10 -3.68
CA LEU A 68 11.86 1.01 -3.25
C LEU A 68 11.20 0.27 -4.42
N SER A 69 10.66 0.99 -5.40
CA SER A 69 10.06 0.41 -6.60
C SER A 69 11.03 -0.45 -7.39
N ASP A 70 12.25 0.06 -7.59
CA ASP A 70 13.28 -0.62 -8.36
C ASP A 70 13.80 -1.88 -7.63
N ALA A 71 13.92 -1.81 -6.31
CA ALA A 71 14.25 -2.97 -5.48
C ALA A 71 13.16 -4.06 -5.53
N ARG A 72 11.88 -3.69 -5.39
CA ARG A 72 10.78 -4.64 -5.54
C ARG A 72 10.75 -5.27 -6.93
N ASN A 73 10.96 -4.47 -7.98
CA ASN A 73 11.01 -4.96 -9.36
C ASN A 73 12.16 -5.94 -9.58
N ALA A 74 13.36 -5.66 -9.06
CA ALA A 74 14.49 -6.59 -9.13
C ALA A 74 14.17 -7.94 -8.45
N GLY A 75 13.45 -7.91 -7.32
CA GLY A 75 12.97 -9.13 -6.68
C GLY A 75 11.96 -9.90 -7.53
N LEU A 76 11.04 -9.20 -8.21
CA LEU A 76 10.05 -9.80 -9.12
C LEU A 76 10.72 -10.55 -10.28
N GLU A 77 11.84 -10.06 -10.82
CA GLU A 77 12.53 -10.68 -11.97
C GLU A 77 13.08 -12.08 -11.67
N ILE A 78 13.39 -12.39 -10.40
CA ILE A 78 13.96 -13.70 -10.02
C ILE A 78 13.00 -14.55 -9.18
N ALA A 79 11.82 -14.02 -8.86
CA ALA A 79 10.81 -14.75 -8.12
C ALA A 79 10.26 -15.93 -8.93
N THR A 80 10.13 -17.09 -8.32
CA THR A 80 9.68 -18.33 -8.97
C THR A 80 8.44 -18.95 -8.32
N GLY A 81 7.85 -18.26 -7.35
CA GLY A 81 6.65 -18.70 -6.63
C GLY A 81 5.37 -18.57 -7.46
N ASP A 82 4.39 -19.40 -7.14
CA ASP A 82 3.03 -19.27 -7.68
C ASP A 82 2.34 -18.00 -7.15
N TYR A 83 2.71 -17.61 -5.93
CA TYR A 83 2.28 -16.39 -5.27
C TYR A 83 3.48 -15.56 -4.81
N LEU A 84 3.29 -14.24 -4.80
CA LEU A 84 4.26 -13.23 -4.39
C LEU A 84 3.72 -12.46 -3.19
N THR A 85 4.60 -12.00 -2.33
CA THR A 85 4.31 -11.02 -1.27
C THR A 85 5.54 -10.16 -1.01
N PHE A 86 5.32 -9.00 -0.41
CA PHE A 86 6.39 -8.07 -0.06
C PHE A 86 6.43 -7.88 1.45
N VAL A 87 7.61 -7.71 2.01
CA VAL A 87 7.80 -7.36 3.44
C VAL A 87 8.83 -6.24 3.49
N ASP A 88 8.49 -5.14 4.13
CA ASP A 88 9.43 -4.05 4.30
C ASP A 88 10.44 -4.41 5.42
N ALA A 89 11.72 -4.08 5.23
CA ALA A 89 12.83 -4.56 6.07
C ALA A 89 12.78 -4.03 7.53
N ASP A 90 11.93 -3.05 7.80
CA ASP A 90 11.67 -2.52 9.15
C ASP A 90 10.46 -3.14 9.85
N ASP A 91 9.70 -3.99 9.15
CA ASP A 91 8.47 -4.63 9.60
C ASP A 91 8.67 -6.11 9.99
N TYR A 92 7.58 -6.79 10.41
CA TYR A 92 7.60 -8.23 10.71
C TYR A 92 6.20 -8.86 10.70
N LEU A 93 6.16 -10.20 10.74
CA LEU A 93 4.94 -11.00 10.68
C LEU A 93 4.65 -11.68 12.03
N ALA A 94 3.37 -11.87 12.32
CA ALA A 94 2.97 -12.78 13.39
C ALA A 94 3.28 -14.24 13.00
N PRO A 95 3.53 -15.13 13.99
CA PRO A 95 3.78 -16.54 13.72
C PRO A 95 2.66 -17.21 12.92
N ASN A 96 3.03 -18.13 12.03
CA ASN A 96 2.12 -18.94 11.20
C ASN A 96 1.21 -18.15 10.25
N THR A 97 1.51 -16.86 10.01
CA THR A 97 0.72 -16.02 9.07
C THR A 97 0.73 -16.66 7.67
N TYR A 98 1.88 -16.87 7.07
CA TYR A 98 1.96 -17.44 5.70
C TYR A 98 1.49 -18.89 5.64
N GLN A 99 1.71 -19.70 6.67
CA GLN A 99 1.17 -21.06 6.74
C GLN A 99 -0.35 -21.06 6.57
N GLN A 100 -1.05 -20.20 7.32
CA GLN A 100 -2.53 -20.11 7.26
C GLN A 100 -3.02 -19.54 5.93
N LEU A 101 -2.34 -18.51 5.41
CA LEU A 101 -2.71 -17.86 4.16
C LEU A 101 -2.50 -18.79 2.95
N MET A 102 -1.37 -19.50 2.88
CA MET A 102 -1.10 -20.48 1.82
C MET A 102 -2.05 -21.66 1.87
N LYS A 103 -2.43 -22.14 3.07
CA LYS A 103 -3.48 -23.14 3.21
C LYS A 103 -4.80 -22.65 2.60
N GLN A 104 -5.21 -21.41 2.90
CA GLN A 104 -6.43 -20.83 2.36
C GLN A 104 -6.36 -20.72 0.81
N LEU A 105 -5.20 -20.36 0.25
CA LEU A 105 -4.99 -20.29 -1.20
C LEU A 105 -5.00 -21.69 -1.83
N CYS A 106 -4.53 -22.73 -1.15
CA CYS A 106 -4.66 -24.12 -1.60
C CYS A 106 -6.13 -24.57 -1.65
N GLU A 107 -6.95 -24.12 -0.71
CA GLU A 107 -8.39 -24.40 -0.66
C GLU A 107 -9.20 -23.59 -1.70
N SER A 108 -8.65 -22.47 -2.18
CA SER A 108 -9.27 -21.56 -3.15
C SER A 108 -8.25 -21.13 -4.21
N PRO A 109 -7.81 -22.08 -5.06
CA PRO A 109 -6.68 -21.86 -5.99
C PRO A 109 -6.97 -20.84 -7.11
N GLU A 110 -8.21 -20.45 -7.28
CA GLU A 110 -8.64 -19.41 -8.23
C GLU A 110 -8.45 -17.98 -7.69
N THR A 111 -8.05 -17.81 -6.42
CA THR A 111 -7.80 -16.49 -5.84
C THR A 111 -6.57 -15.85 -6.47
N ASP A 112 -6.71 -14.65 -7.00
CA ASP A 112 -5.61 -13.91 -7.62
C ASP A 112 -4.92 -12.95 -6.63
N LEU A 113 -5.70 -12.38 -5.70
CA LEU A 113 -5.21 -11.52 -4.63
C LEU A 113 -5.89 -11.89 -3.31
N LEU A 114 -5.11 -12.12 -2.27
CA LEU A 114 -5.59 -12.35 -0.91
C LEU A 114 -5.03 -11.27 0.03
N GLU A 115 -5.92 -10.46 0.62
CA GLU A 115 -5.56 -9.44 1.58
C GLU A 115 -5.85 -9.91 3.02
N TYR A 116 -4.94 -9.60 3.94
CA TYR A 116 -4.99 -10.05 5.32
C TYR A 116 -4.73 -8.93 6.33
N PRO A 117 -5.06 -9.13 7.63
CA PRO A 117 -4.96 -8.10 8.66
C PRO A 117 -3.56 -7.55 8.86
N ALA A 118 -3.49 -6.26 9.22
CA ALA A 118 -2.27 -5.61 9.64
C ALA A 118 -2.49 -4.72 10.87
N TYR A 119 -1.50 -4.63 11.76
CA TYR A 119 -1.37 -3.52 12.69
C TYR A 119 -0.64 -2.39 11.99
N ILE A 120 -1.29 -1.24 11.86
CA ILE A 120 -0.72 -0.05 11.26
C ILE A 120 -0.12 0.82 12.36
N ARG A 121 1.14 1.24 12.18
CA ARG A 121 1.93 2.03 13.15
C ARG A 121 2.03 1.36 14.52
N TYR A 122 2.27 0.04 14.51
CA TYR A 122 2.33 -0.77 15.72
C TYR A 122 3.37 -0.24 16.72
N GLY A 123 2.94 -0.03 17.95
CA GLY A 123 3.76 0.57 19.01
C GLY A 123 3.66 2.11 19.12
N ALA A 124 3.02 2.80 18.18
CA ALA A 124 2.73 4.22 18.28
C ALA A 124 1.39 4.49 19.00
N SER A 125 1.19 5.72 19.49
CA SER A 125 -0.04 6.12 20.18
C SER A 125 -1.29 6.09 19.30
N ASP A 126 -1.11 6.23 18.00
CA ASP A 126 -2.15 6.21 16.97
C ASP A 126 -2.23 4.87 16.22
N GLN A 127 -1.65 3.80 16.78
CA GLN A 127 -1.75 2.47 16.20
C GLN A 127 -3.21 2.04 16.05
N HIS A 128 -3.50 1.37 14.96
CA HIS A 128 -4.81 0.75 14.74
C HIS A 128 -4.66 -0.57 14.00
N ARG A 129 -5.67 -1.43 14.13
CA ARG A 129 -5.69 -2.71 13.46
C ARG A 129 -6.59 -2.65 12.23
N LEU A 130 -6.02 -2.85 11.06
CA LEU A 130 -6.75 -3.12 9.84
C LEU A 130 -7.26 -4.58 9.89
N THR A 131 -8.56 -4.75 9.77
CA THR A 131 -9.21 -6.06 9.86
C THR A 131 -10.20 -6.26 8.73
N PHE A 132 -10.38 -7.51 8.31
CA PHE A 132 -11.29 -7.86 7.24
C PHE A 132 -12.25 -8.96 7.69
N ARG A 133 -13.42 -9.03 7.03
CA ARG A 133 -14.25 -10.22 7.03
C ARG A 133 -13.75 -11.17 5.94
N ARG A 134 -13.91 -12.47 6.12
CA ARG A 134 -13.65 -13.43 5.04
C ARG A 134 -14.70 -13.23 3.95
N GLN A 135 -14.24 -12.72 2.81
CA GLN A 135 -15.11 -12.35 1.69
C GLN A 135 -14.34 -12.48 0.38
N THR A 136 -15.07 -12.71 -0.71
CA THR A 136 -14.51 -12.80 -2.06
C THR A 136 -15.26 -11.87 -3.00
N PHE A 137 -14.51 -11.20 -3.87
CA PHE A 137 -14.99 -10.26 -4.87
C PHE A 137 -14.55 -10.74 -6.26
N SER A 138 -15.47 -10.71 -7.22
CA SER A 138 -15.21 -10.90 -8.64
C SER A 138 -15.14 -9.56 -9.41
N ASP A 139 -15.23 -8.46 -8.70
CA ASP A 139 -15.25 -7.10 -9.22
C ASP A 139 -14.30 -6.23 -8.39
N ALA A 140 -13.26 -5.70 -9.04
CA ALA A 140 -12.23 -4.87 -8.43
C ALA A 140 -12.81 -3.61 -7.78
N THR A 141 -13.81 -2.99 -8.41
CA THR A 141 -14.42 -1.76 -7.92
C THR A 141 -15.26 -2.01 -6.67
N LYS A 142 -15.97 -3.16 -6.63
CA LYS A 142 -16.68 -3.57 -5.40
C LYS A 142 -15.70 -3.81 -4.25
N TYR A 143 -14.58 -4.49 -4.50
CA TYR A 143 -13.54 -4.65 -3.50
C TYR A 143 -13.00 -3.27 -3.05
N TRP A 144 -12.64 -2.38 -4.00
CA TRP A 144 -12.08 -1.06 -3.73
C TRP A 144 -12.94 -0.23 -2.77
N TYR A 145 -14.26 -0.20 -3.02
CA TYR A 145 -15.18 0.58 -2.19
C TYR A 145 -15.63 -0.15 -0.93
N ALA A 146 -15.92 -1.45 -0.99
CA ALA A 146 -16.43 -2.20 0.17
C ALA A 146 -15.39 -2.36 1.28
N THR A 147 -14.12 -2.50 0.92
CA THR A 147 -13.01 -2.60 1.88
C THR A 147 -12.34 -1.27 2.17
N GLN A 148 -12.67 -0.21 1.42
CA GLN A 148 -11.93 1.06 1.40
C GLN A 148 -10.45 0.86 1.05
N ALA A 149 -10.15 0.02 0.05
CA ALA A 149 -8.80 -0.35 -0.33
C ALA A 149 -7.89 0.86 -0.62
N TYR A 150 -8.48 1.99 -0.97
CA TYR A 150 -7.79 3.27 -1.13
C TYR A 150 -7.13 3.83 0.16
N GLU A 151 -7.49 3.31 1.34
CA GLU A 151 -6.86 3.66 2.61
C GLU A 151 -5.65 2.77 2.92
N HIS A 152 -5.54 1.61 2.27
CA HIS A 152 -4.57 0.57 2.57
C HIS A 152 -4.05 -0.12 1.29
N CYS A 153 -3.57 0.67 0.34
CA CYS A 153 -2.95 0.15 -0.89
C CYS A 153 -1.65 -0.63 -0.64
N TYR A 154 -1.22 -0.77 0.62
CA TYR A 154 0.04 -1.40 1.01
C TYR A 154 0.31 -2.70 0.25
N ALA A 155 1.53 -2.84 -0.29
CA ALA A 155 1.95 -4.06 -0.94
C ALA A 155 2.14 -5.22 0.06
N CYS A 156 2.47 -4.91 1.31
CA CYS A 156 2.98 -5.86 2.31
C CYS A 156 1.92 -6.77 2.94
N ASN A 157 0.65 -6.36 3.02
CA ASN A 157 -0.42 -7.17 3.62
C ASN A 157 -1.27 -7.91 2.59
N LYS A 158 -0.68 -8.30 1.48
CA LYS A 158 -1.35 -8.99 0.37
C LYS A 158 -0.48 -10.12 -0.18
N LEU A 159 -1.12 -11.21 -0.60
CA LEU A 159 -0.51 -12.25 -1.42
C LEU A 159 -1.10 -12.11 -2.83
N TYR A 160 -0.24 -12.08 -3.81
CA TYR A 160 -0.58 -11.84 -5.21
C TYR A 160 -0.25 -13.10 -6.02
N ARG A 161 -1.15 -13.56 -6.89
CA ARG A 161 -0.78 -14.54 -7.91
C ARG A 161 0.33 -13.95 -8.77
N ALA A 162 1.39 -14.71 -9.01
CA ALA A 162 2.58 -14.22 -9.72
C ALA A 162 2.24 -13.64 -11.10
N SER A 163 1.30 -14.26 -11.83
CA SER A 163 0.88 -13.80 -13.17
C SER A 163 0.24 -12.41 -13.21
N LEU A 164 -0.17 -11.85 -12.07
CA LEU A 164 -0.59 -10.45 -12.03
C LEU A 164 0.54 -9.48 -12.38
N PHE A 165 1.79 -9.89 -12.13
CA PHE A 165 2.98 -9.10 -12.39
C PHE A 165 3.67 -9.39 -13.73
N ASP A 166 3.09 -10.17 -14.65
CA ASP A 166 3.72 -10.50 -15.93
C ASP A 166 4.12 -9.25 -16.73
N ASP A 167 3.28 -8.21 -16.72
CA ASP A 167 3.47 -6.93 -17.43
C ASP A 167 3.29 -5.70 -16.54
N ILE A 168 3.10 -5.88 -15.23
CA ILE A 168 2.97 -4.79 -14.26
C ILE A 168 4.23 -4.72 -13.41
N ARG A 169 4.74 -3.51 -13.20
CA ARG A 169 5.88 -3.22 -12.34
C ARG A 169 5.56 -2.01 -11.46
N PHE A 170 6.23 -1.93 -10.32
CA PHE A 170 6.20 -0.72 -9.50
C PHE A 170 6.87 0.44 -10.25
N PRO A 171 6.26 1.64 -10.27
CA PRO A 171 6.79 2.78 -11.02
C PRO A 171 8.07 3.32 -10.37
N VAL A 172 9.20 3.22 -11.05
CA VAL A 172 10.50 3.74 -10.59
C VAL A 172 10.47 5.27 -10.56
N GLY A 173 11.07 5.87 -9.53
CA GLY A 173 11.15 7.33 -9.36
C GLY A 173 9.86 7.97 -8.84
N ARG A 174 8.88 7.18 -8.40
CA ARG A 174 7.67 7.66 -7.73
C ARG A 174 7.62 7.19 -6.28
N VAL A 175 7.04 8.02 -5.43
CA VAL A 175 6.60 7.65 -4.08
C VAL A 175 5.12 7.25 -4.11
N PHE A 176 4.66 6.55 -3.09
CA PHE A 176 3.31 5.93 -3.07
C PHE A 176 3.08 4.97 -4.24
N GLU A 177 4.12 4.24 -4.61
CA GLU A 177 4.18 3.31 -5.74
C GLU A 177 3.13 2.20 -5.66
N ASP A 178 2.79 1.77 -4.46
CA ASP A 178 1.76 0.78 -4.17
C ASP A 178 0.35 1.30 -4.53
N THR A 179 0.07 2.58 -4.28
CA THR A 179 -1.18 3.23 -4.68
C THR A 179 -1.34 3.32 -6.21
N PHE A 180 -0.25 3.39 -6.95
CA PHE A 180 -0.23 3.29 -8.41
C PHE A 180 -0.38 1.86 -8.91
N THR A 181 0.30 0.92 -8.24
CA THR A 181 0.41 -0.46 -8.72
C THR A 181 -0.85 -1.27 -8.42
N LEU A 182 -1.45 -1.11 -7.23
CA LEU A 182 -2.62 -1.87 -6.83
C LEU A 182 -3.81 -1.74 -7.80
N PRO A 183 -4.21 -0.54 -8.28
CA PRO A 183 -5.29 -0.42 -9.26
C PRO A 183 -5.05 -1.22 -10.55
N GLN A 184 -3.81 -1.27 -11.02
CA GLN A 184 -3.45 -2.02 -12.23
C GLN A 184 -3.57 -3.53 -11.99
N LEU A 185 -3.08 -4.02 -10.84
CA LEU A 185 -3.21 -5.42 -10.44
C LEU A 185 -4.70 -5.81 -10.27
N LEU A 186 -5.50 -4.93 -9.67
CA LEU A 186 -6.93 -5.15 -9.48
C LEU A 186 -7.70 -5.28 -10.81
N LYS A 187 -7.32 -4.52 -11.85
CA LYS A 187 -7.92 -4.63 -13.19
C LYS A 187 -7.67 -6.00 -13.84
N LYS A 188 -6.55 -6.67 -13.50
CA LYS A 188 -6.20 -8.01 -14.00
C LYS A 188 -6.78 -9.12 -13.12
N ALA A 189 -6.95 -8.87 -11.83
CA ALA A 189 -7.44 -9.85 -10.87
C ALA A 189 -8.92 -10.19 -11.15
N ARG A 190 -9.21 -11.48 -11.32
CA ARG A 190 -10.57 -12.00 -11.51
C ARG A 190 -11.23 -12.36 -10.18
N ARG A 191 -10.40 -12.70 -9.17
CA ARG A 191 -10.88 -13.09 -7.85
C ARG A 191 -10.01 -12.52 -6.76
N ILE A 192 -10.59 -11.61 -6.00
CA ILE A 192 -9.95 -10.91 -4.90
C ILE A 192 -10.60 -11.40 -3.62
N SER A 193 -9.80 -11.85 -2.67
CA SER A 193 -10.30 -12.33 -1.37
C SER A 193 -9.72 -11.54 -0.23
N THR A 194 -10.50 -11.39 0.83
CA THR A 194 -10.05 -10.89 2.13
C THR A 194 -10.20 -11.96 3.19
N THR A 195 -9.36 -11.92 4.23
CA THR A 195 -9.41 -12.87 5.33
C THR A 195 -9.20 -12.17 6.67
N ASN A 196 -9.63 -12.81 7.75
CA ASN A 196 -9.38 -12.37 9.12
C ASN A 196 -8.21 -13.12 9.78
N THR A 197 -7.50 -13.97 9.04
CA THR A 197 -6.36 -14.74 9.51
C THR A 197 -5.04 -14.17 9.06
N GLY A 198 -3.98 -14.46 9.83
CA GLY A 198 -2.67 -13.84 9.62
C GLY A 198 -2.59 -12.42 10.20
N LEU A 199 -1.38 -11.90 10.32
CA LEU A 199 -1.17 -10.56 10.82
C LEU A 199 0.21 -10.03 10.42
N TYR A 200 0.22 -8.83 9.86
CA TYR A 200 1.40 -8.04 9.56
C TYR A 200 1.57 -6.93 10.61
N TYR A 201 2.79 -6.65 11.03
CA TYR A 201 3.11 -5.55 11.92
C TYR A 201 3.86 -4.45 11.15
N TYR A 202 3.12 -3.42 10.76
CA TYR A 202 3.68 -2.22 10.14
C TYR A 202 4.15 -1.27 11.24
N LEU A 203 5.46 -0.98 11.30
CA LEU A 203 6.04 -0.15 12.33
C LEU A 203 6.15 1.32 11.89
N PRO A 204 6.07 2.27 12.84
CA PRO A 204 6.31 3.66 12.53
C PRO A 204 7.79 3.90 12.20
N ASN A 205 8.06 4.46 11.02
CA ASN A 205 9.40 4.87 10.62
C ASN A 205 9.43 6.39 10.43
N PRO A 206 10.01 7.17 11.38
CA PRO A 206 10.08 8.62 11.27
C PRO A 206 10.88 9.12 10.06
N LYS A 207 11.76 8.26 9.51
CA LYS A 207 12.56 8.56 8.31
C LYS A 207 11.91 8.01 7.03
N GLY A 208 10.75 7.35 7.16
CA GLY A 208 10.03 6.76 6.04
C GLY A 208 9.47 7.80 5.06
N ILE A 209 9.24 7.38 3.83
CA ILE A 209 8.74 8.21 2.72
C ILE A 209 7.41 8.89 3.10
N THR A 210 6.48 8.15 3.66
CA THR A 210 5.14 8.66 4.01
C THR A 210 5.17 9.81 5.02
N MET A 211 6.11 9.78 5.97
CA MET A 211 6.22 10.82 7.01
C MET A 211 6.89 12.10 6.51
N ASN A 212 7.64 12.02 5.41
CA ASN A 212 8.44 13.12 4.87
C ASN A 212 7.96 13.57 3.48
N ALA A 213 6.77 13.17 3.08
CA ALA A 213 6.19 13.49 1.78
C ALA A 213 6.01 15.01 1.60
N ASP A 214 6.54 15.53 0.50
CA ASP A 214 6.39 16.94 0.11
C ASP A 214 5.21 17.16 -0.85
N GLY A 215 5.03 18.40 -1.32
CA GLY A 215 3.93 18.73 -2.22
C GLY A 215 4.02 18.05 -3.59
N LYS A 216 5.21 17.63 -4.05
CA LYS A 216 5.37 16.84 -5.28
C LYS A 216 4.94 15.40 -5.04
N ASP A 217 5.30 14.86 -3.89
CA ASP A 217 4.93 13.53 -3.46
C ASP A 217 3.41 13.40 -3.31
N LEU A 218 2.77 14.40 -2.67
CA LEU A 218 1.29 14.47 -2.57
C LEU A 218 0.62 14.62 -3.94
N GLN A 219 1.26 15.28 -4.89
CA GLN A 219 0.75 15.33 -6.26
C GLN A 219 0.78 13.94 -6.92
N MET A 220 1.86 13.16 -6.73
CA MET A 220 1.93 11.78 -7.21
C MET A 220 0.83 10.91 -6.58
N LEU A 221 0.59 11.08 -5.27
CA LEU A 221 -0.52 10.40 -4.58
C LEU A 221 -1.88 10.79 -5.17
N LEU A 222 -2.13 12.08 -5.41
CA LEU A 222 -3.35 12.56 -6.05
C LEU A 222 -3.57 11.92 -7.43
N GLU A 223 -2.55 11.94 -8.27
CA GLU A 223 -2.58 11.34 -9.61
C GLU A 223 -2.94 9.86 -9.57
N SER A 224 -2.39 9.10 -8.61
CA SER A 224 -2.68 7.67 -8.46
C SER A 224 -4.15 7.39 -8.12
N HIS A 225 -4.78 8.26 -7.35
CA HIS A 225 -6.19 8.10 -7.00
C HIS A 225 -7.14 8.43 -8.14
N LEU A 226 -6.75 9.29 -9.10
CA LEU A 226 -7.64 9.68 -10.21
C LEU A 226 -8.01 8.51 -11.11
N GLU A 227 -7.14 7.52 -11.24
CA GLU A 227 -7.38 6.32 -12.06
C GLU A 227 -8.58 5.50 -11.59
N MET A 228 -8.83 5.46 -10.28
CA MET A 228 -9.94 4.71 -9.67
C MET A 228 -11.14 5.60 -9.32
N LEU A 229 -11.06 6.89 -9.65
CA LEU A 229 -12.09 7.87 -9.29
C LEU A 229 -13.21 7.91 -10.34
N HIS A 230 -14.05 6.89 -10.33
CA HIS A 230 -15.25 6.85 -11.18
C HIS A 230 -16.44 6.27 -10.40
N PRO A 231 -17.66 6.82 -10.60
CA PRO A 231 -18.85 6.34 -9.92
C PRO A 231 -19.22 4.94 -10.42
N VAL A 232 -19.78 4.14 -9.50
CA VAL A 232 -20.27 2.80 -9.78
C VAL A 232 -21.67 2.66 -9.24
N ALA A 233 -22.57 2.14 -10.06
CA ALA A 233 -23.97 1.92 -9.69
C ALA A 233 -24.09 1.05 -8.43
N GLY A 234 -24.86 1.50 -7.46
CA GLY A 234 -25.05 0.84 -6.18
C GLY A 234 -23.91 1.04 -5.18
N GLN A 235 -22.91 1.89 -5.49
CA GLN A 235 -21.80 2.24 -4.61
C GLN A 235 -21.66 3.77 -4.42
N GLU A 236 -22.73 4.53 -4.69
CA GLU A 236 -22.71 5.99 -4.73
C GLU A 236 -22.15 6.61 -3.44
N ALA A 237 -22.64 6.14 -2.28
CA ALA A 237 -22.18 6.64 -0.99
C ALA A 237 -20.70 6.36 -0.69
N ALA A 238 -20.18 5.22 -1.17
CA ALA A 238 -18.77 4.87 -1.02
C ALA A 238 -17.89 5.66 -1.98
N PHE A 239 -18.34 5.85 -3.21
CA PHE A 239 -17.67 6.71 -4.19
C PHE A 239 -17.57 8.15 -3.69
N GLU A 240 -18.63 8.73 -3.15
CA GLU A 240 -18.61 10.11 -2.68
C GLU A 240 -17.69 10.32 -1.48
N ARG A 241 -17.59 9.35 -0.56
CA ARG A 241 -16.59 9.39 0.53
C ARG A 241 -15.17 9.33 -0.05
N TYR A 242 -14.94 8.47 -1.02
CA TYR A 242 -13.65 8.40 -1.70
C TYR A 242 -13.33 9.71 -2.43
N TYR A 243 -14.29 10.29 -3.14
CA TYR A 243 -14.12 11.60 -3.78
C TYR A 243 -13.74 12.69 -2.76
N LEU A 244 -14.41 12.73 -1.60
CA LEU A 244 -14.10 13.70 -0.56
C LEU A 244 -12.69 13.50 0.02
N ARG A 245 -12.22 12.25 0.13
CA ARG A 245 -10.84 11.95 0.49
C ARG A 245 -9.85 12.50 -0.54
N VAL A 246 -10.07 12.20 -1.81
CA VAL A 246 -9.19 12.67 -2.91
C VAL A 246 -9.20 14.20 -2.97
N MET A 247 -10.33 14.82 -2.68
CA MET A 247 -10.45 16.26 -2.54
C MET A 247 -9.58 16.83 -1.41
N ASN A 248 -9.49 16.15 -0.25
CA ASN A 248 -8.58 16.59 0.82
C ASN A 248 -7.11 16.55 0.33
N ILE A 249 -6.70 15.47 -0.36
CA ILE A 249 -5.35 15.39 -0.96
C ILE A 249 -5.14 16.54 -1.96
N GLN A 250 -6.14 16.85 -2.79
CA GLN A 250 -6.06 17.98 -3.72
C GLN A 250 -5.86 19.32 -3.01
N MET A 251 -6.53 19.54 -1.88
CA MET A 251 -6.35 20.76 -1.08
C MET A 251 -4.93 20.86 -0.52
N ASP A 252 -4.37 19.75 -0.01
CA ASP A 252 -3.01 19.69 0.52
C ASP A 252 -1.97 19.95 -0.60
N VAL A 253 -2.17 19.37 -1.78
CA VAL A 253 -1.33 19.65 -2.97
C VAL A 253 -1.37 21.13 -3.32
N TYR A 254 -2.56 21.73 -3.38
CA TYR A 254 -2.69 23.17 -3.68
C TYR A 254 -2.03 24.05 -2.61
N GLU A 255 -2.19 23.71 -1.35
CA GLU A 255 -1.58 24.47 -0.25
C GLU A 255 -0.06 24.50 -0.37
N GLN A 256 0.56 23.32 -0.62
CA GLN A 256 2.01 23.18 -0.67
C GLN A 256 2.64 23.64 -1.98
N THR A 257 1.97 23.46 -3.11
CA THR A 257 2.56 23.71 -4.43
C THR A 257 2.00 24.94 -5.15
N GLY A 258 0.81 25.40 -4.79
CA GLY A 258 0.06 26.41 -5.54
C GLY A 258 -0.44 25.96 -6.91
N LYS A 259 -0.25 24.69 -7.30
CA LYS A 259 -0.67 24.17 -8.60
C LYS A 259 -2.19 24.11 -8.70
N MET A 260 -2.70 24.42 -9.91
CA MET A 260 -4.13 24.36 -10.17
C MET A 260 -4.70 22.97 -9.91
N PRO A 261 -5.90 22.85 -9.30
CA PRO A 261 -6.55 21.58 -9.09
C PRO A 261 -6.79 20.80 -10.38
N ILE A 262 -6.56 19.49 -10.30
CA ILE A 262 -6.76 18.54 -11.41
C ILE A 262 -7.94 17.58 -11.15
N LEU A 263 -8.50 17.57 -9.92
CA LEU A 263 -9.64 16.74 -9.57
C LEU A 263 -10.86 17.15 -10.39
N PRO A 264 -11.52 16.22 -11.11
CA PRO A 264 -12.74 16.51 -11.85
C PRO A 264 -13.86 17.00 -10.91
N PRO A 265 -14.68 18.00 -11.31
CA PRO A 265 -15.79 18.46 -10.48
C PRO A 265 -16.85 17.36 -10.33
N HIS A 266 -17.38 17.23 -9.12
CA HIS A 266 -18.47 16.32 -8.80
C HIS A 266 -19.39 16.96 -7.75
N THR A 267 -20.70 16.77 -7.91
CA THR A 267 -21.71 17.25 -6.95
C THR A 267 -21.94 16.13 -5.93
N LEU A 268 -21.65 16.42 -4.66
CA LEU A 268 -21.80 15.47 -3.56
C LEU A 268 -23.22 15.49 -3.00
N ASN A 269 -23.74 14.33 -2.58
CA ASN A 269 -24.98 14.25 -1.83
C ASN A 269 -24.70 14.39 -0.31
N PRO A 270 -25.04 15.53 0.33
CA PRO A 270 -24.73 15.77 1.75
C PRO A 270 -25.36 14.75 2.72
N GLN A 271 -26.33 13.94 2.26
CA GLN A 271 -26.94 12.89 3.09
C GLN A 271 -26.00 11.71 3.39
N TYR A 272 -24.97 11.51 2.59
CA TYR A 272 -23.98 10.45 2.80
C TYR A 272 -22.92 10.81 3.84
N PHE A 273 -22.92 12.05 4.34
CA PHE A 273 -21.91 12.58 5.25
C PHE A 273 -22.50 13.03 6.60
N LYS A 274 -21.65 13.13 7.62
CA LYS A 274 -22.00 13.63 8.95
C LYS A 274 -21.00 14.68 9.44
N GLY A 275 -21.40 15.52 10.39
CA GLY A 275 -20.52 16.50 11.02
C GLY A 275 -19.79 17.41 10.01
N ILE A 276 -18.48 17.55 10.17
CA ILE A 276 -17.62 18.40 9.33
C ILE A 276 -17.63 17.97 7.87
N GLU A 277 -17.66 16.66 7.58
CA GLU A 277 -17.69 16.15 6.21
C GLU A 277 -18.96 16.59 5.47
N LYS A 278 -20.10 16.62 6.14
CA LYS A 278 -21.35 17.13 5.56
C LYS A 278 -21.23 18.63 5.21
N LEU A 279 -20.60 19.41 6.08
CA LEU A 279 -20.36 20.83 5.81
C LEU A 279 -19.41 21.00 4.61
N LYS A 280 -18.33 20.23 4.56
CA LYS A 280 -17.42 20.20 3.41
C LYS A 280 -18.16 19.86 2.11
N ALA A 281 -19.01 18.83 2.11
CA ALA A 281 -19.80 18.43 0.94
C ALA A 281 -20.74 19.55 0.46
N ILE A 282 -21.43 20.23 1.39
CA ILE A 282 -22.28 21.38 1.06
C ILE A 282 -21.44 22.53 0.45
N THR A 283 -20.29 22.84 1.05
CA THR A 283 -19.42 23.91 0.59
C THR A 283 -18.87 23.61 -0.81
N LEU A 284 -18.52 22.34 -1.08
CA LEU A 284 -18.08 21.87 -2.40
C LEU A 284 -19.15 22.04 -3.48
N ASN A 285 -20.41 21.86 -3.13
CA ASN A 285 -21.52 22.05 -4.08
C ASN A 285 -21.81 23.52 -4.40
N ILE A 286 -21.38 24.44 -3.54
CA ILE A 286 -21.59 25.89 -3.71
C ILE A 286 -20.38 26.55 -4.36
N LEU A 287 -19.18 26.13 -3.96
CA LEU A 287 -17.92 26.66 -4.43
C LEU A 287 -17.25 25.67 -5.38
N ASP A 288 -16.67 26.15 -6.46
CA ASP A 288 -15.80 25.31 -7.29
C ASP A 288 -14.51 24.92 -6.53
N ILE A 289 -13.86 23.87 -7.01
CA ILE A 289 -12.69 23.28 -6.36
C ILE A 289 -11.53 24.28 -6.18
N ASN A 290 -11.36 25.24 -7.11
CA ASN A 290 -10.33 26.29 -7.01
C ASN A 290 -10.59 27.20 -5.84
N LYS A 291 -11.86 27.64 -5.66
CA LYS A 291 -12.24 28.51 -4.54
C LYS A 291 -12.10 27.81 -3.22
N ILE A 292 -12.41 26.51 -3.14
CA ILE A 292 -12.24 25.71 -1.92
C ILE A 292 -10.77 25.56 -1.57
N CYS A 293 -9.90 25.23 -2.52
CA CYS A 293 -8.47 25.15 -2.29
C CYS A 293 -7.89 26.48 -1.78
N LYS A 294 -8.32 27.61 -2.36
CA LYS A 294 -7.93 28.95 -1.89
C LYS A 294 -8.43 29.24 -0.48
N LEU A 295 -9.68 28.90 -0.19
CA LEU A 295 -10.28 29.07 1.13
C LEU A 295 -9.58 28.21 2.19
N ASN A 296 -9.30 26.96 1.91
CA ASN A 296 -8.56 26.06 2.79
C ASN A 296 -7.17 26.62 3.12
N LYS A 297 -6.44 27.06 2.10
CA LYS A 297 -5.11 27.67 2.30
C LYS A 297 -5.19 28.94 3.17
N LEU A 298 -6.20 29.78 2.98
CA LEU A 298 -6.42 30.98 3.80
C LEU A 298 -6.72 30.61 5.27
N ILE A 299 -7.59 29.63 5.49
CA ILE A 299 -7.93 29.16 6.85
C ILE A 299 -6.66 28.64 7.56
N HIS A 300 -5.88 27.77 6.92
CA HIS A 300 -4.64 27.25 7.50
C HIS A 300 -3.59 28.35 7.77
N PHE A 301 -3.50 29.34 6.88
CA PHE A 301 -2.61 30.50 7.10
C PHE A 301 -3.01 31.27 8.35
N LEU A 302 -4.30 31.54 8.54
CA LEU A 302 -4.82 32.26 9.73
C LEU A 302 -4.60 31.46 11.02
N TRP A 303 -4.76 30.13 10.98
CA TRP A 303 -4.54 29.27 12.15
C TRP A 303 -3.07 29.12 12.56
N ARG A 304 -2.14 29.21 11.62
CA ARG A 304 -0.68 29.18 11.90
C ARG A 304 -0.14 30.53 12.39
N SER A 305 -0.91 31.59 12.25
CA SER A 305 -0.53 32.95 12.63
C SER A 305 -0.97 33.29 14.07
N HIS A 306 -1.64 32.38 14.75
CA HIS A 306 -2.06 32.43 16.14
C HIS A 306 -1.47 31.27 16.93
#